data_26db3b776fc4fb13f82d18311eacb4c9
#
_entry.id   26db3b776fc4fb13f82d18311eacb4c9
#
_cell.length_a   1.000
_cell.length_b   1.000
_cell.length_c   1.000
_cell.angle_alpha   90.00
_cell.angle_beta   90.00
_cell.angle_gamma   90.00
#
_symmetry.space_group_name_H-M   'P 1'
#
loop_
_entity.id
_entity.type
_entity.pdbx_description
1 polymer ?
#
loop_
_entity_poly.entity_id
_entity_poly.type
_entity_poly.pdbx_seq_one_letter_code
_entity_poly.pdbx_strand_id
1 'polypeptide(L)'
;MQFFKQFKPVRTCLLAVLCTLPVAGSLQAKEVDPPVPEPSLDAITVCYDFGCKNRAIVNLPENEWLEVANWFYPPAKTPKEELQQIRQAIGWMEVVIGRHTPTHKDVALSLPLVDNYRDLFPGQQDCIDESTNTTTYLRLFEQQGLLRHFEVIERAYRQALIDQHWAAQVRHKSTGDRFVVDSWFQPNGYLPAIQASEDWADLSLWSRITNRRASNDQR
;
A
#
# COMPACT_ATOMS: atom_id res chain seq x y z
N MET A 1 35.81 71.24 -49.44
CA MET A 1 35.39 71.51 -48.05
C MET A 1 34.30 70.51 -47.70
N GLN A 2 34.67 69.37 -47.18
CA GLN A 2 33.76 68.28 -46.86
C GLN A 2 33.80 68.08 -45.32
N PHE A 3 32.66 68.30 -44.69
CA PHE A 3 32.48 67.97 -43.25
C PHE A 3 32.03 66.57 -43.08
N PHE A 4 32.89 65.71 -42.56
CA PHE A 4 32.52 64.38 -42.11
C PHE A 4 31.98 64.47 -40.67
N LYS A 5 30.68 64.20 -40.45
CA LYS A 5 30.11 64.05 -39.14
C LYS A 5 30.34 62.58 -38.72
N GLN A 6 31.09 62.38 -37.63
CA GLN A 6 31.27 61.12 -36.98
C GLN A 6 30.01 60.76 -36.16
N PHE A 7 29.37 59.67 -36.50
CA PHE A 7 28.35 59.05 -35.68
C PHE A 7 29.01 58.11 -34.66
N LYS A 8 28.77 58.34 -33.35
CA LYS A 8 29.15 57.43 -32.29
C LYS A 8 28.09 56.33 -32.17
N PRO A 9 28.44 55.02 -32.07
CA PRO A 9 27.45 53.98 -31.85
C PRO A 9 27.00 54.02 -30.40
N VAL A 10 25.70 54.06 -30.17
CA VAL A 10 25.04 53.88 -28.90
C VAL A 10 25.06 52.38 -28.60
N ARG A 11 25.82 52.00 -27.57
CA ARG A 11 25.81 50.63 -27.02
C ARG A 11 24.53 50.48 -26.20
N THR A 12 23.54 49.79 -26.77
CA THR A 12 22.36 49.32 -26.05
C THR A 12 22.74 48.11 -25.22
N CYS A 13 22.86 48.32 -23.89
CA CYS A 13 22.94 47.21 -22.94
C CYS A 13 21.58 46.51 -22.87
N LEU A 14 21.44 45.32 -23.49
CA LEU A 14 20.34 44.43 -23.21
C LEU A 14 20.58 43.75 -21.85
N LEU A 15 19.91 44.21 -20.82
CA LEU A 15 19.77 43.51 -19.57
C LEU A 15 18.81 42.33 -19.80
N ALA A 16 19.39 41.16 -19.94
CA ALA A 16 18.60 39.92 -19.87
C ALA A 16 18.15 39.70 -18.42
N VAL A 17 16.91 40.05 -18.12
CA VAL A 17 16.25 39.67 -16.88
C VAL A 17 15.93 38.18 -16.97
N LEU A 18 16.79 37.34 -16.39
CA LEU A 18 16.45 35.92 -16.12
C LEU A 18 15.33 35.93 -15.08
N CYS A 19 14.09 35.78 -15.54
CA CYS A 19 12.98 35.37 -14.69
C CYS A 19 13.22 33.93 -14.28
N THR A 20 13.82 33.70 -13.11
CA THR A 20 13.76 32.43 -12.41
C THR A 20 12.34 32.25 -11.90
N LEU A 21 11.53 31.54 -12.67
CA LEU A 21 10.24 31.06 -12.18
C LEU A 21 10.53 30.13 -10.99
N PRO A 22 9.96 30.38 -9.80
CA PRO A 22 10.02 29.40 -8.74
C PRO A 22 9.33 28.14 -9.27
N VAL A 23 10.05 27.03 -9.30
CA VAL A 23 9.44 25.71 -9.43
C VAL A 23 8.60 25.56 -8.17
N ALA A 24 7.31 25.88 -8.29
CA ALA A 24 6.33 25.55 -7.28
C ALA A 24 6.35 24.02 -7.18
N GLY A 25 7.10 23.49 -6.22
CA GLY A 25 6.96 22.10 -5.81
C GLY A 25 5.49 21.91 -5.53
N SER A 26 4.83 21.05 -6.27
CA SER A 26 3.47 20.64 -5.98
C SER A 26 3.48 20.14 -4.55
N LEU A 27 2.92 20.91 -3.63
CA LEU A 27 2.44 20.41 -2.35
C LEU A 27 1.32 19.44 -2.70
N GLN A 28 1.71 18.22 -2.97
CA GLN A 28 0.77 17.10 -3.02
C GLN A 28 0.13 17.07 -1.64
N ALA A 29 -1.14 17.42 -1.56
CA ALA A 29 -1.91 17.22 -0.36
C ALA A 29 -1.79 15.72 -0.06
N LYS A 30 -1.00 15.38 0.95
CA LYS A 30 -0.91 14.04 1.47
C LYS A 30 -2.32 13.75 1.94
N GLU A 31 -3.03 12.88 1.22
CA GLU A 31 -4.32 12.38 1.67
C GLU A 31 -4.11 11.90 3.10
N VAL A 32 -4.96 12.38 4.02
CA VAL A 32 -4.77 12.10 5.45
C VAL A 32 -4.95 10.61 5.61
N ASP A 33 -3.83 9.93 5.69
CA ASP A 33 -3.75 8.49 5.88
C ASP A 33 -4.44 8.16 7.23
N PRO A 34 -5.54 7.39 7.26
CA PRO A 34 -6.17 7.07 8.52
C PRO A 34 -5.15 6.38 9.41
N PRO A 35 -5.01 6.81 10.69
CA PRO A 35 -4.02 6.22 11.58
C PRO A 35 -4.31 4.74 11.74
N VAL A 36 -3.29 3.91 11.53
CA VAL A 36 -3.36 2.48 11.82
C VAL A 36 -3.28 2.31 13.34
N PRO A 37 -4.33 1.80 14.00
CA PRO A 37 -4.29 1.60 15.45
C PRO A 37 -3.26 0.53 15.81
N GLU A 38 -2.64 0.68 16.97
CA GLU A 38 -1.82 -0.40 17.54
C GLU A 38 -2.73 -1.60 17.85
N PRO A 39 -2.51 -2.76 17.24
CA PRO A 39 -3.38 -3.92 17.42
C PRO A 39 -3.08 -4.66 18.72
N SER A 40 -4.10 -5.31 19.25
CA SER A 40 -3.95 -6.39 20.23
C SER A 40 -4.92 -7.52 19.86
N LEU A 41 -4.70 -8.73 20.34
CA LEU A 41 -5.62 -9.86 20.07
C LEU A 41 -7.03 -9.58 20.60
N ASP A 42 -7.14 -8.79 21.67
CA ASP A 42 -8.42 -8.41 22.26
C ASP A 42 -9.12 -7.26 21.52
N ALA A 43 -8.38 -6.51 20.68
CA ALA A 43 -8.90 -5.32 20.00
C ALA A 43 -8.21 -5.08 18.64
N ILE A 44 -8.58 -5.86 17.66
CA ILE A 44 -8.14 -5.67 16.26
C ILE A 44 -9.14 -4.76 15.58
N THR A 45 -8.70 -3.56 15.18
CA THR A 45 -9.53 -2.65 14.39
C THR A 45 -9.48 -3.05 12.92
N VAL A 46 -10.65 -3.24 12.31
CA VAL A 46 -10.83 -3.65 10.91
C VAL A 46 -11.60 -2.58 10.18
N CYS A 47 -11.01 -2.03 9.11
CA CYS A 47 -11.60 -1.03 8.24
C CYS A 47 -12.41 -1.66 7.11
N TYR A 48 -13.52 -1.03 6.71
CA TYR A 48 -14.32 -1.43 5.55
C TYR A 48 -15.25 -0.31 5.07
N ASP A 49 -15.91 -0.52 3.94
CA ASP A 49 -16.83 0.41 3.27
C ASP A 49 -16.15 1.68 2.74
N PHE A 50 -14.94 1.50 2.19
CA PHE A 50 -14.13 2.48 1.47
C PHE A 50 -13.58 3.62 2.33
N GLY A 51 -12.26 3.75 2.34
CA GLY A 51 -11.54 4.80 3.07
C GLY A 51 -11.68 4.67 4.58
N CYS A 52 -11.83 3.46 5.12
CA CYS A 52 -12.00 3.20 6.54
C CYS A 52 -13.22 3.93 7.15
N LYS A 53 -14.28 4.08 6.37
CA LYS A 53 -15.51 4.77 6.80
C LYS A 53 -16.19 4.06 7.95
N ASN A 54 -16.20 2.72 7.89
CA ASN A 54 -16.69 1.88 8.96
C ASN A 54 -15.54 1.08 9.58
N ARG A 55 -15.64 0.84 10.88
CA ARG A 55 -14.64 0.08 11.64
C ARG A 55 -15.36 -0.92 12.55
N ALA A 56 -14.84 -2.14 12.56
CA ALA A 56 -15.18 -3.14 13.57
C ALA A 56 -14.00 -3.32 14.51
N ILE A 57 -14.29 -3.62 15.77
CA ILE A 57 -13.27 -4.05 16.74
C ILE A 57 -13.50 -5.53 16.99
N VAL A 58 -12.52 -6.35 16.66
CA VAL A 58 -12.57 -7.81 16.81
C VAL A 58 -11.71 -8.21 17.98
N ASN A 59 -12.32 -8.94 18.91
CA ASN A 59 -11.61 -9.72 19.92
C ASN A 59 -11.40 -11.11 19.32
N LEU A 60 -10.15 -11.47 19.04
CA LEU A 60 -9.82 -12.71 18.36
C LEU A 60 -9.60 -13.83 19.37
N PRO A 61 -10.43 -14.89 19.37
CA PRO A 61 -10.25 -16.03 20.25
C PRO A 61 -8.88 -16.72 20.03
N GLU A 62 -8.30 -17.25 21.09
CA GLU A 62 -6.98 -17.88 21.06
C GLU A 62 -6.90 -19.04 20.02
N ASN A 63 -7.94 -19.85 19.92
CA ASN A 63 -7.99 -20.93 18.96
C ASN A 63 -7.96 -20.43 17.50
N GLU A 64 -8.62 -19.31 17.19
CA GLU A 64 -8.62 -18.69 15.87
C GLU A 64 -7.28 -18.00 15.59
N TRP A 65 -6.70 -17.36 16.59
CA TRP A 65 -5.34 -16.84 16.49
C TRP A 65 -4.33 -17.94 16.16
N LEU A 66 -4.43 -19.10 16.79
CA LEU A 66 -3.55 -20.24 16.54
C LEU A 66 -3.69 -20.75 15.09
N GLU A 67 -4.88 -20.69 14.49
CA GLU A 67 -5.04 -21.01 13.06
C GLU A 67 -4.15 -20.14 12.16
N VAL A 68 -4.00 -18.88 12.51
CA VAL A 68 -3.15 -17.91 11.76
C VAL A 68 -1.67 -18.08 12.11
N ALA A 69 -1.35 -18.13 13.41
CA ALA A 69 0.03 -18.19 13.89
C ALA A 69 0.76 -19.45 13.41
N ASN A 70 0.04 -20.56 13.21
CA ASN A 70 0.60 -21.81 12.71
C ASN A 70 1.22 -21.70 11.31
N TRP A 71 0.87 -20.70 10.50
CA TRP A 71 1.53 -20.46 9.22
C TRP A 71 3.00 -20.06 9.35
N PHE A 72 3.40 -19.56 10.53
CA PHE A 72 4.81 -19.25 10.84
C PHE A 72 5.58 -20.45 11.41
N TYR A 73 4.98 -21.65 11.40
CA TYR A 73 5.62 -22.84 11.96
C TYR A 73 5.86 -23.93 10.91
N PRO A 74 7.10 -24.49 10.80
CA PRO A 74 8.29 -24.11 11.54
C PRO A 74 8.79 -22.69 11.16
N PRO A 75 9.52 -22.01 12.06
CA PRO A 75 10.03 -20.66 11.77
C PRO A 75 10.89 -20.62 10.51
N ALA A 76 10.66 -19.61 9.68
CA ALA A 76 11.39 -19.42 8.43
C ALA A 76 12.91 -19.39 8.64
N LYS A 77 13.64 -20.06 7.77
CA LYS A 77 15.11 -20.07 7.76
C LYS A 77 15.67 -18.97 6.86
N THR A 78 14.89 -18.51 5.91
CA THR A 78 15.29 -17.51 4.92
C THR A 78 14.23 -16.40 4.79
N PRO A 79 14.61 -15.19 4.37
CA PRO A 79 13.65 -14.13 4.08
C PRO A 79 12.58 -14.55 3.07
N LYS A 80 12.95 -15.31 2.06
CA LYS A 80 12.00 -15.80 1.05
C LYS A 80 10.94 -16.73 1.66
N GLU A 81 11.34 -17.62 2.56
CA GLU A 81 10.38 -18.49 3.27
C GLU A 81 9.44 -17.65 4.14
N GLU A 82 9.96 -16.62 4.85
CA GLU A 82 9.12 -15.77 5.70
C GLU A 82 8.11 -14.95 4.86
N LEU A 83 8.48 -14.45 3.67
CA LEU A 83 7.51 -13.81 2.77
C LEU A 83 6.38 -14.77 2.37
N GLN A 84 6.67 -16.05 2.16
CA GLN A 84 5.63 -17.04 1.89
C GLN A 84 4.75 -17.31 3.12
N GLN A 85 5.34 -17.38 4.32
CA GLN A 85 4.58 -17.50 5.57
C GLN A 85 3.68 -16.28 5.80
N ILE A 86 4.20 -15.07 5.62
CA ILE A 86 3.43 -13.82 5.68
C ILE A 86 2.24 -13.90 4.71
N ARG A 87 2.49 -14.31 3.47
CA ARG A 87 1.48 -14.42 2.43
C ARG A 87 0.32 -15.32 2.84
N GLN A 88 0.64 -16.51 3.36
CA GLN A 88 -0.36 -17.47 3.83
C GLN A 88 -1.10 -16.95 5.08
N ALA A 89 -0.35 -16.39 6.02
CA ALA A 89 -0.91 -15.87 7.26
C ALA A 89 -1.86 -14.69 7.04
N ILE A 90 -1.57 -13.79 6.11
CA ILE A 90 -2.48 -12.68 5.76
C ILE A 90 -3.77 -13.22 5.16
N GLY A 91 -3.72 -14.08 4.13
CA GLY A 91 -4.94 -14.65 3.55
C GLY A 91 -5.79 -15.39 4.60
N TRP A 92 -5.14 -16.13 5.51
CA TRP A 92 -5.87 -16.83 6.57
C TRP A 92 -6.41 -15.88 7.64
N MET A 93 -5.69 -14.80 7.95
CA MET A 93 -6.16 -13.76 8.87
C MET A 93 -7.43 -13.08 8.35
N GLU A 94 -7.50 -12.79 7.06
CA GLU A 94 -8.71 -12.26 6.42
C GLU A 94 -9.88 -13.23 6.55
N VAL A 95 -9.66 -14.54 6.34
CA VAL A 95 -10.69 -15.56 6.56
C VAL A 95 -11.21 -15.55 7.98
N VAL A 96 -10.32 -15.53 8.96
CA VAL A 96 -10.68 -15.56 10.38
C VAL A 96 -11.41 -14.28 10.78
N ILE A 97 -10.87 -13.12 10.43
CA ILE A 97 -11.50 -11.81 10.68
C ILE A 97 -12.87 -11.70 9.98
N GLY A 98 -12.99 -12.24 8.78
CA GLY A 98 -14.23 -12.29 8.04
C GLY A 98 -15.36 -13.07 8.75
N ARG A 99 -15.05 -13.97 9.71
CA ARG A 99 -16.06 -14.62 10.55
C ARG A 99 -16.76 -13.65 11.51
N HIS A 100 -16.08 -12.55 11.85
CA HIS A 100 -16.51 -11.54 12.83
C HIS A 100 -16.95 -10.22 12.20
N THR A 101 -16.71 -10.04 10.89
CA THR A 101 -16.93 -8.78 10.17
C THR A 101 -17.61 -9.02 8.83
N PRO A 102 -18.24 -8.01 8.22
CA PRO A 102 -18.81 -8.17 6.90
C PRO A 102 -17.77 -8.28 5.78
N THR A 103 -16.46 -8.12 6.07
CA THR A 103 -15.38 -8.16 5.07
C THR A 103 -15.27 -9.49 4.33
N HIS A 104 -15.84 -10.59 4.88
CA HIS A 104 -15.92 -11.86 4.16
C HIS A 104 -16.63 -11.80 2.80
N LYS A 105 -17.34 -10.70 2.52
CA LYS A 105 -18.04 -10.45 1.25
C LYS A 105 -17.22 -9.63 0.28
N ASP A 106 -16.03 -9.18 0.68
CA ASP A 106 -15.22 -8.35 -0.18
C ASP A 106 -14.78 -9.09 -1.45
N VAL A 107 -14.86 -8.36 -2.56
CA VAL A 107 -14.45 -8.85 -3.86
C VAL A 107 -13.21 -8.10 -4.34
N ALA A 108 -12.45 -8.73 -5.22
CA ALA A 108 -11.24 -8.11 -5.78
C ALA A 108 -11.53 -6.76 -6.45
N LEU A 109 -10.62 -5.79 -6.27
CA LEU A 109 -10.66 -4.50 -6.96
C LEU A 109 -11.92 -3.67 -6.65
N SER A 110 -12.45 -3.77 -5.44
CA SER A 110 -13.61 -3.00 -5.01
C SER A 110 -13.34 -1.50 -5.08
N LEU A 111 -14.24 -0.78 -5.76
CA LEU A 111 -14.17 0.67 -5.93
C LEU A 111 -15.53 1.31 -5.61
N PRO A 112 -15.56 2.52 -5.06
CA PRO A 112 -16.80 3.24 -4.75
C PRO A 112 -17.44 3.87 -6.00
N LEU A 113 -17.69 3.05 -7.04
CA LEU A 113 -18.16 3.51 -8.34
C LEU A 113 -19.64 3.94 -8.36
N VAL A 114 -20.41 3.54 -7.35
CA VAL A 114 -21.84 3.82 -7.24
C VAL A 114 -22.16 4.23 -5.82
N ASP A 115 -22.94 5.29 -5.62
CA ASP A 115 -23.26 5.82 -4.30
C ASP A 115 -23.95 4.81 -3.37
N ASN A 116 -24.74 3.89 -3.91
CA ASN A 116 -25.43 2.85 -3.16
C ASN A 116 -24.69 1.50 -3.11
N TYR A 117 -23.46 1.44 -3.60
CA TYR A 117 -22.67 0.19 -3.61
C TYR A 117 -22.49 -0.38 -2.20
N ARG A 118 -22.28 0.48 -1.20
CA ARG A 118 -22.15 0.11 0.21
C ARG A 118 -23.39 -0.54 0.79
N ASP A 119 -24.58 -0.08 0.36
CA ASP A 119 -25.85 -0.61 0.84
C ASP A 119 -26.16 -1.97 0.22
N LEU A 120 -25.73 -2.17 -1.04
CA LEU A 120 -25.89 -3.43 -1.76
C LEU A 120 -24.84 -4.49 -1.35
N PHE A 121 -23.62 -4.05 -1.02
CA PHE A 121 -22.48 -4.91 -0.73
C PHE A 121 -21.71 -4.42 0.51
N PRO A 122 -22.30 -4.50 1.72
CA PRO A 122 -21.58 -4.09 2.92
C PRO A 122 -20.33 -4.94 3.13
N GLY A 123 -19.27 -4.30 3.63
CA GLY A 123 -18.00 -4.95 3.93
C GLY A 123 -17.00 -4.93 2.79
N GLN A 124 -17.29 -4.22 1.69
CA GLN A 124 -16.33 -4.01 0.62
C GLN A 124 -15.16 -3.15 1.08
N GLN A 125 -13.98 -3.40 0.51
CA GLN A 125 -12.74 -2.77 0.90
C GLN A 125 -12.04 -2.16 -0.31
N ASP A 126 -11.71 -0.86 -0.23
CA ASP A 126 -10.79 -0.25 -1.20
C ASP A 126 -9.31 -0.48 -0.79
N CYS A 127 -8.39 0.06 -1.56
CA CYS A 127 -6.96 -0.08 -1.26
C CYS A 127 -6.56 0.58 0.08
N ILE A 128 -7.33 1.56 0.59
CA ILE A 128 -7.09 2.18 1.89
C ILE A 128 -7.48 1.21 3.00
N ASP A 129 -8.66 0.60 2.91
CA ASP A 129 -9.13 -0.40 3.87
C ASP A 129 -8.19 -1.60 3.92
N GLU A 130 -7.91 -2.18 2.75
CA GLU A 130 -7.04 -3.36 2.61
C GLU A 130 -5.63 -3.11 3.13
N SER A 131 -4.99 -2.02 2.72
CA SER A 131 -3.64 -1.72 3.19
C SER A 131 -3.59 -1.40 4.69
N THR A 132 -4.66 -0.79 5.24
CA THR A 132 -4.78 -0.52 6.68
C THR A 132 -4.92 -1.82 7.46
N ASN A 133 -5.81 -2.71 7.03
CA ASN A 133 -6.05 -3.99 7.67
C ASN A 133 -4.81 -4.89 7.60
N THR A 134 -4.23 -5.03 6.43
CA THR A 134 -3.00 -5.83 6.22
C THR A 134 -1.85 -5.32 7.08
N THR A 135 -1.67 -3.98 7.19
CA THR A 135 -0.65 -3.39 8.09
C THR A 135 -0.94 -3.71 9.55
N THR A 136 -2.20 -3.65 9.96
CA THR A 136 -2.64 -4.01 11.32
C THR A 136 -2.31 -5.47 11.62
N TYR A 137 -2.57 -6.39 10.70
CA TYR A 137 -2.27 -7.81 10.86
C TYR A 137 -0.76 -8.07 10.91
N LEU A 138 0.02 -7.43 10.04
CA LEU A 138 1.48 -7.53 10.05
C LEU A 138 2.08 -7.03 11.36
N ARG A 139 1.59 -5.89 11.90
CA ARG A 139 2.02 -5.38 13.21
C ARG A 139 1.70 -6.36 14.34
N LEU A 140 0.54 -7.00 14.28
CA LEU A 140 0.19 -8.05 15.25
C LEU A 140 1.18 -9.22 15.16
N PHE A 141 1.52 -9.69 13.94
CA PHE A 141 2.53 -10.74 13.77
C PHE A 141 3.89 -10.33 14.31
N GLU A 142 4.30 -9.08 14.08
CA GLU A 142 5.56 -8.53 14.60
C GLU A 142 5.56 -8.48 16.14
N GLN A 143 4.50 -7.96 16.76
CA GLN A 143 4.34 -7.88 18.22
C GLN A 143 4.36 -9.26 18.90
N GLN A 144 3.81 -10.26 18.20
CA GLN A 144 3.82 -11.65 18.67
C GLN A 144 5.15 -12.38 18.37
N GLY A 145 6.15 -11.67 17.82
CA GLY A 145 7.49 -12.21 17.56
C GLY A 145 7.55 -13.23 16.41
N LEU A 146 6.56 -13.23 15.51
CA LEU A 146 6.48 -14.16 14.39
C LEU A 146 7.36 -13.74 13.22
N LEU A 147 7.68 -12.44 13.08
CA LEU A 147 8.53 -11.90 12.02
C LEU A 147 10.00 -11.88 12.44
N ARG A 148 10.82 -12.72 11.83
CA ARG A 148 12.25 -12.87 12.13
C ARG A 148 13.14 -12.02 11.23
N HIS A 149 12.87 -12.03 9.93
CA HIS A 149 13.66 -11.38 8.90
C HIS A 149 13.14 -10.01 8.52
N PHE A 150 11.84 -9.76 8.71
CA PHE A 150 11.19 -8.52 8.34
C PHE A 150 10.68 -7.72 9.53
N GLU A 151 10.54 -6.44 9.34
CA GLU A 151 9.86 -5.50 10.21
C GLU A 151 8.78 -4.75 9.43
N VAL A 152 7.73 -4.33 10.12
CA VAL A 152 6.62 -3.59 9.49
C VAL A 152 6.99 -2.12 9.42
N ILE A 153 6.81 -1.52 8.25
CA ILE A 153 7.06 -0.10 8.02
C ILE A 153 5.80 0.61 7.51
N GLU A 154 5.90 1.92 7.28
CA GLU A 154 4.80 2.71 6.73
C GLU A 154 4.31 2.11 5.42
N ARG A 155 2.99 2.23 5.19
CA ARG A 155 2.34 1.77 3.97
C ARG A 155 3.00 2.40 2.74
N ALA A 156 3.12 1.62 1.67
CA ALA A 156 3.55 2.11 0.38
C ALA A 156 2.40 2.86 -0.31
N TYR A 157 2.74 3.95 -0.98
CA TYR A 157 1.84 4.73 -1.80
C TYR A 157 2.43 4.94 -3.19
N ARG A 158 1.61 4.79 -4.21
CA ARG A 158 1.94 5.16 -5.58
C ARG A 158 0.82 5.96 -6.21
N GLN A 159 1.18 6.87 -7.11
CA GLN A 159 0.22 7.69 -7.84
C GLN A 159 0.53 7.66 -9.33
N ALA A 160 -0.45 7.29 -10.14
CA ALA A 160 -0.52 7.56 -11.56
C ALA A 160 -1.50 8.71 -11.81
N LEU A 161 -1.63 9.15 -13.07
CA LEU A 161 -2.50 10.28 -13.44
C LEU A 161 -3.93 10.18 -12.88
N ILE A 162 -4.49 8.97 -12.80
CA ILE A 162 -5.86 8.69 -12.36
C ILE A 162 -5.94 7.50 -11.39
N ASP A 163 -4.79 6.94 -11.00
CA ASP A 163 -4.72 5.72 -10.19
C ASP A 163 -3.86 6.01 -8.95
N GLN A 164 -4.51 6.06 -7.81
CA GLN A 164 -3.85 6.13 -6.50
C GLN A 164 -3.99 4.77 -5.86
N HIS A 165 -2.90 4.25 -5.31
CA HIS A 165 -2.94 2.94 -4.68
C HIS A 165 -2.05 2.88 -3.44
N TRP A 166 -2.58 2.21 -2.41
CA TRP A 166 -1.92 1.94 -1.14
C TRP A 166 -1.73 0.45 -0.95
N ALA A 167 -0.61 0.05 -0.37
CA ALA A 167 -0.36 -1.32 0.06
C ALA A 167 0.39 -1.35 1.38
N ALA A 168 0.21 -2.41 2.17
CA ALA A 168 1.05 -2.66 3.33
C ALA A 168 2.49 -2.92 2.91
N GLN A 169 3.45 -2.68 3.81
CA GLN A 169 4.86 -2.78 3.48
C GLN A 169 5.68 -3.39 4.63
N VAL A 170 6.61 -4.25 4.27
CA VAL A 170 7.63 -4.80 5.18
C VAL A 170 9.03 -4.49 4.66
N ARG A 171 9.98 -4.37 5.58
CA ARG A 171 11.39 -4.14 5.27
C ARG A 171 12.25 -5.26 5.82
N HIS A 172 13.17 -5.77 5.00
CA HIS A 172 14.14 -6.76 5.44
C HIS A 172 15.15 -6.14 6.41
N LYS A 173 15.24 -6.68 7.63
CA LYS A 173 15.99 -6.10 8.75
C LYS A 173 17.48 -5.89 8.46
N SER A 174 18.11 -6.76 7.67
CA SER A 174 19.57 -6.70 7.43
C SER A 174 19.96 -6.00 6.14
N THR A 175 19.14 -6.07 5.06
CA THR A 175 19.47 -5.46 3.76
C THR A 175 18.78 -4.12 3.54
N GLY A 176 17.64 -3.88 4.22
CA GLY A 176 16.81 -2.72 4.00
C GLY A 176 15.87 -2.85 2.81
N ASP A 177 15.92 -3.97 2.07
CA ASP A 177 15.00 -4.22 0.94
C ASP A 177 13.55 -4.19 1.39
N ARG A 178 12.71 -3.53 0.61
CA ARG A 178 11.30 -3.32 0.94
C ARG A 178 10.40 -4.16 0.05
N PHE A 179 9.34 -4.69 0.63
CA PHE A 179 8.35 -5.50 -0.08
C PHE A 179 6.95 -5.03 0.28
N VAL A 180 6.10 -4.86 -0.72
CA VAL A 180 4.68 -4.62 -0.50
C VAL A 180 3.95 -5.95 -0.28
N VAL A 181 2.90 -5.88 0.53
CA VAL A 181 1.92 -6.95 0.74
C VAL A 181 0.57 -6.36 0.36
N ASP A 182 0.05 -6.74 -0.80
CA ASP A 182 -1.07 -6.09 -1.46
C ASP A 182 -2.23 -7.07 -1.64
N SER A 183 -3.26 -6.95 -0.80
CA SER A 183 -4.44 -7.82 -0.79
C SER A 183 -5.54 -7.34 -1.76
N TRP A 184 -5.60 -6.04 -2.11
CA TRP A 184 -6.72 -5.44 -2.83
C TRP A 184 -7.04 -6.08 -4.19
N PHE A 185 -6.06 -6.71 -4.83
CA PHE A 185 -6.25 -7.38 -6.11
C PHE A 185 -6.97 -8.72 -6.02
N GLN A 186 -7.25 -9.20 -4.82
CA GLN A 186 -7.84 -10.51 -4.55
C GLN A 186 -9.12 -10.37 -3.70
N PRO A 187 -10.05 -11.31 -3.79
CA PRO A 187 -11.17 -11.39 -2.85
C PRO A 187 -10.67 -11.71 -1.43
N ASN A 188 -11.45 -11.35 -0.42
CA ASN A 188 -11.14 -11.66 0.99
C ASN A 188 -10.72 -13.11 1.20
N GLY A 189 -9.64 -13.33 1.92
CA GLY A 189 -9.09 -14.64 2.25
C GLY A 189 -8.22 -15.29 1.18
N TYR A 190 -8.02 -14.63 0.04
CA TYR A 190 -7.07 -15.06 -0.98
C TYR A 190 -5.67 -14.54 -0.66
N LEU A 191 -4.67 -15.18 -1.28
CA LEU A 191 -3.28 -14.84 -1.01
C LEU A 191 -2.90 -13.48 -1.60
N PRO A 192 -2.37 -12.52 -0.80
CA PRO A 192 -1.95 -11.23 -1.29
C PRO A 192 -0.80 -11.34 -2.30
N ALA A 193 -0.67 -10.34 -3.16
CA ALA A 193 0.54 -10.17 -3.96
C ALA A 193 1.69 -9.67 -3.08
N ILE A 194 2.87 -10.31 -3.18
CA ILE A 194 4.08 -9.81 -2.54
C ILE A 194 5.15 -9.58 -3.61
N GLN A 195 5.70 -8.38 -3.66
CA GLN A 195 6.74 -8.00 -4.63
C GLN A 195 7.63 -6.89 -4.07
N ALA A 196 8.81 -6.68 -4.67
CA ALA A 196 9.68 -5.58 -4.30
C ALA A 196 8.95 -4.24 -4.46
N SER A 197 9.13 -3.32 -3.51
CA SER A 197 8.42 -2.05 -3.50
C SER A 197 8.76 -1.17 -4.71
N GLU A 198 9.99 -1.26 -5.19
CA GLU A 198 10.46 -0.55 -6.37
C GLU A 198 9.74 -1.05 -7.65
N ASP A 199 9.57 -2.37 -7.79
CA ASP A 199 8.84 -2.98 -8.92
C ASP A 199 7.35 -2.66 -8.85
N TRP A 200 6.79 -2.64 -7.64
CA TRP A 200 5.39 -2.28 -7.42
C TRP A 200 5.13 -0.80 -7.75
N ALA A 201 6.07 0.09 -7.44
CA ALA A 201 5.98 1.51 -7.73
C ALA A 201 6.19 1.83 -9.23
N ASP A 202 6.81 0.92 -9.99
CA ASP A 202 7.00 1.09 -11.43
C ASP A 202 5.67 0.94 -12.17
N LEU A 203 5.14 2.08 -12.64
CA LEU A 203 3.88 2.17 -13.39
C LEU A 203 4.06 1.98 -14.89
N SER A 204 5.24 1.56 -15.35
CA SER A 204 5.48 1.27 -16.76
C SER A 204 4.53 0.18 -17.27
N LEU A 205 4.22 0.25 -18.58
CA LEU A 205 3.35 -0.74 -19.22
C LEU A 205 3.92 -2.17 -19.09
N TRP A 206 5.25 -2.28 -19.05
CA TRP A 206 5.95 -3.56 -18.89
C TRP A 206 5.75 -4.16 -17.51
N SER A 207 5.86 -3.40 -16.45
CA SER A 207 5.64 -3.89 -15.09
C SER A 207 4.20 -4.39 -14.90
N ARG A 208 3.22 -3.68 -15.47
CA ARG A 208 1.80 -4.09 -15.43
C ARG A 208 1.55 -5.44 -16.15
N ILE A 209 2.23 -5.70 -17.25
CA ILE A 209 2.10 -6.95 -18.00
C ILE A 209 2.78 -8.11 -17.27
N THR A 210 3.97 -7.90 -16.71
CA THR A 210 4.73 -8.93 -15.99
C THR A 210 4.08 -9.28 -14.65
N ASN A 211 3.55 -8.30 -13.93
CA ASN A 211 2.87 -8.50 -12.64
C ASN A 211 1.55 -9.29 -12.81
N ARG A 212 0.79 -9.07 -13.90
CA ARG A 212 -0.38 -9.89 -14.23
C ARG A 212 -0.01 -11.36 -14.50
N ARG A 213 1.14 -11.64 -15.11
CA ARG A 213 1.60 -13.01 -15.33
C ARG A 213 2.00 -13.68 -14.03
N ALA A 214 2.73 -12.99 -13.16
CA ALA A 214 3.14 -13.52 -11.86
C ALA A 214 1.94 -13.84 -10.95
N SER A 215 0.85 -13.07 -11.00
CA SER A 215 -0.38 -13.35 -10.24
C SER A 215 -1.16 -14.54 -10.80
N ASN A 216 -1.07 -14.83 -12.11
CA ASN A 216 -1.73 -15.96 -12.74
C ASN A 216 -0.99 -17.29 -12.54
N ASP A 217 0.34 -17.27 -12.40
CA ASP A 217 1.15 -18.47 -12.12
C ASP A 217 1.10 -18.94 -10.66
N GLN A 218 0.35 -18.23 -9.81
CA GLN A 218 0.23 -18.51 -8.38
C GLN A 218 -1.14 -19.06 -7.97
N ARG A 219 -1.96 -19.50 -8.95
CA ARG A 219 -3.23 -20.19 -8.72
C ARG A 219 -3.05 -21.69 -8.55
#